data_a76a2292106465ce837a90652a11b97f
#
_entry.id   a76a2292106465ce837a90652a11b97f
#
_cell.length_a   1.000
_cell.length_b   1.000
_cell.length_c   1.000
_cell.angle_alpha   90.00
_cell.angle_beta   90.00
_cell.angle_gamma   90.00
#
_symmetry.space_group_name_H-M   'P 1'
#
loop_
_entity.id
_entity.type
_entity.pdbx_description
1 polymer ?
#
loop_
_entity_poly.entity_id
_entity_poly.type
_entity_poly.pdbx_seq_one_letter_code
_entity_poly.pdbx_strand_id
1 'polypeptide(L)'
;VNNETVATLDLSSETAWQYVGGDHVYDEPGDGRKARFRFDEVHTLLGRQVEKDDHIQIVKVGDDQNAYGIDFIELEQAAPAIERPEGAVSVADYQGAKPDDGVDDSDALIWAMNQAAAPSKTVYIPAGTWEFGRKIGLDHSGLTIQGAGMWHTNVRFTSDQAGGGGFVFNRGVGGVTMTD
;
A
#
# COMPACT_ATOMS: atom_id res chain seq x y z
N VAL A 1 21.03 -11.32 -1.78
CA VAL A 1 21.42 -11.99 -3.01
C VAL A 1 22.93 -12.07 -3.04
N ASN A 2 23.47 -13.27 -3.28
CA ASN A 2 24.93 -13.52 -3.35
C ASN A 2 25.69 -12.96 -2.12
N ASN A 3 25.13 -13.13 -0.93
CA ASN A 3 25.63 -12.62 0.36
C ASN A 3 25.56 -11.07 0.52
N GLU A 4 24.87 -10.37 -0.39
CA GLU A 4 24.53 -8.97 -0.25
C GLU A 4 23.09 -8.82 0.22
N THR A 5 22.85 -7.95 1.21
CA THR A 5 21.49 -7.58 1.61
C THR A 5 20.93 -6.58 0.59
N VAL A 6 19.90 -6.99 -0.13
CA VAL A 6 19.27 -6.17 -1.18
C VAL A 6 17.93 -5.60 -0.76
N ALA A 7 17.32 -6.16 0.28
CA ALA A 7 16.10 -5.66 0.87
C ALA A 7 15.92 -6.18 2.30
N THR A 8 15.13 -5.48 3.09
CA THR A 8 14.58 -5.94 4.37
C THR A 8 13.06 -5.94 4.25
N LEU A 9 12.45 -7.03 4.67
CA LEU A 9 11.00 -7.21 4.66
C LEU A 9 10.50 -7.28 6.10
N ASP A 10 9.55 -6.44 6.45
CA ASP A 10 8.92 -6.43 7.76
C ASP A 10 7.64 -7.25 7.73
N LEU A 11 7.60 -8.31 8.52
CA LEU A 11 6.41 -9.13 8.72
C LEU A 11 5.64 -8.57 9.93
N SER A 12 4.81 -7.56 9.66
CA SER A 12 4.10 -6.82 10.72
C SER A 12 2.71 -7.36 11.03
N SER A 13 2.18 -8.23 10.21
CA SER A 13 0.77 -8.64 10.17
C SER A 13 -0.24 -7.50 9.84
N GLU A 14 0.21 -6.33 9.47
CA GLU A 14 -0.67 -5.22 9.06
C GLU A 14 -1.49 -5.55 7.82
N THR A 15 -0.92 -6.32 6.92
CA THR A 15 -1.57 -6.80 5.69
C THR A 15 -2.05 -8.24 5.78
N ALA A 16 -1.99 -8.84 6.97
CA ALA A 16 -2.30 -10.23 7.16
C ALA A 16 -3.76 -10.56 6.87
N TRP A 17 -3.97 -11.57 6.04
CA TRP A 17 -5.29 -12.16 5.79
C TRP A 17 -5.62 -13.15 6.88
N GLN A 18 -6.78 -13.01 7.48
CA GLN A 18 -7.27 -13.98 8.45
C GLN A 18 -8.26 -14.92 7.78
N TYR A 19 -7.88 -16.19 7.66
CA TYR A 19 -8.81 -17.24 7.28
C TYR A 19 -9.45 -17.83 8.53
N VAL A 20 -10.74 -17.66 8.68
CA VAL A 20 -11.51 -18.26 9.77
C VAL A 20 -12.17 -19.52 9.23
N GLY A 21 -11.65 -20.68 9.64
CA GLY A 21 -12.29 -21.94 9.35
C GLY A 21 -13.47 -22.17 10.30
N GLY A 22 -14.69 -22.17 9.79
CA GLY A 22 -15.90 -22.40 10.57
C GLY A 22 -17.04 -21.51 10.14
N ASP A 23 -18.20 -21.68 10.77
CA ASP A 23 -19.44 -20.98 10.40
C ASP A 23 -19.51 -19.55 10.97
N HIS A 24 -18.53 -19.15 11.80
CA HIS A 24 -18.54 -17.87 12.48
C HIS A 24 -17.25 -17.10 12.27
N VAL A 25 -17.39 -15.91 11.70
CA VAL A 25 -16.29 -15.00 11.35
C VAL A 25 -15.61 -14.39 12.59
N TYR A 26 -16.30 -14.36 13.72
CA TYR A 26 -15.87 -13.65 14.94
C TYR A 26 -15.51 -14.57 16.12
N ASP A 27 -15.29 -15.85 15.84
CA ASP A 27 -14.99 -16.81 16.90
C ASP A 27 -13.66 -16.48 17.59
N GLU A 28 -13.71 -16.30 18.91
CA GLU A 28 -12.54 -16.06 19.73
C GLU A 28 -11.61 -17.26 19.78
N PRO A 29 -10.30 -17.05 19.83
CA PRO A 29 -9.35 -18.12 20.07
C PRO A 29 -9.58 -18.79 21.41
N GLY A 30 -9.62 -20.10 21.44
CA GLY A 30 -9.75 -20.88 22.67
C GLY A 30 -11.14 -21.42 22.97
N ASP A 31 -12.11 -21.19 22.13
CA ASP A 31 -13.48 -21.77 22.26
C ASP A 31 -13.58 -23.23 21.75
N GLY A 32 -12.46 -23.84 21.40
CA GLY A 32 -12.39 -25.21 20.89
C GLY A 32 -12.71 -25.35 19.40
N ARG A 33 -12.90 -24.25 18.69
CA ARG A 33 -13.19 -24.25 17.26
C ARG A 33 -11.91 -24.30 16.42
N LYS A 34 -12.07 -24.42 15.09
CA LYS A 34 -10.93 -24.56 14.17
C LYS A 34 -9.94 -23.41 14.30
N ALA A 35 -8.67 -23.75 14.22
CA ALA A 35 -7.58 -22.79 14.21
C ALA A 35 -7.76 -21.73 13.12
N ARG A 36 -7.44 -20.51 13.47
CA ARG A 36 -7.37 -19.40 12.52
C ARG A 36 -6.00 -19.39 11.86
N PHE A 37 -6.01 -19.32 10.55
CA PHE A 37 -4.78 -19.12 9.80
C PHE A 37 -4.65 -17.66 9.43
N ARG A 38 -3.46 -17.13 9.63
CA ARG A 38 -3.09 -15.81 9.15
C ARG A 38 -2.03 -15.98 8.09
N PHE A 39 -2.29 -15.37 6.95
CA PHE A 39 -1.32 -15.25 5.88
C PHE A 39 -0.93 -13.79 5.81
N ASP A 40 0.34 -13.52 5.75
CA ASP A 40 0.87 -12.19 5.50
C ASP A 40 1.63 -12.23 4.17
N GLU A 41 1.47 -11.20 3.39
CA GLU A 41 2.16 -11.01 2.14
C GLU A 41 2.91 -9.70 2.20
N VAL A 42 4.20 -9.76 2.01
CA VAL A 42 5.05 -8.58 1.97
C VAL A 42 5.82 -8.55 0.67
N HIS A 43 5.93 -7.38 0.09
CA HIS A 43 6.64 -7.16 -1.15
C HIS A 43 7.53 -5.92 -1.06
N THR A 44 8.55 -5.87 -1.88
CA THR A 44 9.44 -4.72 -2.00
C THR A 44 10.14 -4.72 -3.35
N LEU A 45 10.52 -3.55 -3.80
CA LEU A 45 11.43 -3.43 -4.94
C LEU A 45 12.86 -3.75 -4.46
N LEU A 46 13.52 -4.64 -5.19
CA LEU A 46 14.93 -4.89 -4.96
C LEU A 46 15.77 -3.76 -5.56
N GLY A 47 16.82 -3.34 -4.85
CA GLY A 47 17.74 -2.30 -5.32
C GLY A 47 18.62 -2.72 -6.49
N ARG A 48 18.45 -3.97 -6.97
CA ARG A 48 19.17 -4.52 -8.12
C ARG A 48 18.34 -5.57 -8.86
N GLN A 49 18.66 -5.79 -10.10
CA GLN A 49 18.13 -6.92 -10.83
C GLN A 49 18.73 -8.25 -10.31
N VAL A 50 17.89 -9.28 -10.23
CA VAL A 50 18.30 -10.65 -9.94
C VAL A 50 18.51 -11.37 -11.26
N GLU A 51 19.67 -11.97 -11.44
CA GLU A 51 20.05 -12.66 -12.64
C GLU A 51 19.91 -14.18 -12.50
N LYS A 52 19.94 -14.85 -13.63
CA LYS A 52 19.99 -16.31 -13.63
C LYS A 52 21.23 -16.78 -12.87
N ASP A 53 21.05 -17.80 -12.03
CA ASP A 53 22.08 -18.41 -11.18
C ASP A 53 22.49 -17.55 -9.96
N ASP A 54 21.82 -16.41 -9.69
CA ASP A 54 21.97 -15.70 -8.42
C ASP A 54 21.45 -16.54 -7.27
N HIS A 55 22.18 -16.54 -6.16
CA HIS A 55 21.78 -17.22 -4.94
C HIS A 55 20.94 -16.29 -4.06
N ILE A 56 19.68 -16.67 -3.83
CA ILE A 56 18.75 -15.92 -2.98
C ILE A 56 18.71 -16.59 -1.61
N GLN A 57 18.90 -15.79 -0.58
CA GLN A 57 18.83 -16.23 0.81
C GLN A 57 17.93 -15.28 1.59
N ILE A 58 17.01 -15.85 2.36
CA ILE A 58 16.25 -15.13 3.37
C ILE A 58 16.87 -15.41 4.72
N VAL A 59 17.14 -14.37 5.47
CA VAL A 59 17.75 -14.42 6.78
C VAL A 59 16.86 -13.69 7.76
N LYS A 60 16.46 -14.35 8.84
CA LYS A 60 15.79 -13.70 9.94
C LYS A 60 16.74 -12.68 10.58
N VAL A 61 16.30 -11.44 10.66
CA VAL A 61 16.99 -10.36 11.36
C VAL A 61 16.24 -10.08 12.66
N GLY A 62 16.99 -9.91 13.75
CA GLY A 62 16.41 -9.71 15.08
C GLY A 62 16.56 -10.92 15.96
N ASP A 63 16.30 -10.73 17.25
CA ASP A 63 16.52 -11.69 18.33
C ASP A 63 15.21 -12.18 18.97
N ASP A 64 14.06 -11.89 18.36
CA ASP A 64 12.80 -12.41 18.83
C ASP A 64 12.78 -13.96 18.76
N GLN A 65 12.02 -14.58 19.63
CA GLN A 65 11.94 -16.04 19.73
C GLN A 65 10.83 -16.65 18.87
N ASN A 66 10.24 -15.86 17.96
CA ASN A 66 9.15 -16.31 17.11
C ASN A 66 9.66 -17.21 15.98
N ALA A 67 8.86 -18.18 15.61
CA ALA A 67 9.08 -18.99 14.42
C ALA A 67 8.33 -18.36 13.24
N TYR A 68 9.00 -18.30 12.12
CA TYR A 68 8.44 -17.79 10.85
C TYR A 68 8.42 -18.92 9.84
N GLY A 69 7.29 -19.10 9.19
CA GLY A 69 7.13 -20.00 8.05
C GLY A 69 7.01 -19.19 6.78
N ILE A 70 7.76 -19.57 5.76
CA ILE A 70 7.66 -18.96 4.43
C ILE A 70 7.11 -20.03 3.51
N ASP A 71 6.00 -19.71 2.85
CA ASP A 71 5.34 -20.63 1.93
C ASP A 71 6.02 -20.58 0.56
N PHE A 72 6.13 -19.38 0.00
CA PHE A 72 6.81 -19.18 -1.28
C PHE A 72 7.47 -17.81 -1.37
N ILE A 73 8.34 -17.67 -2.34
CA ILE A 73 9.00 -16.42 -2.74
C ILE A 73 8.76 -16.28 -4.23
N GLU A 74 8.23 -15.15 -4.63
CA GLU A 74 8.05 -14.80 -6.02
C GLU A 74 8.97 -13.64 -6.38
N LEU A 75 9.58 -13.73 -7.55
CA LEU A 75 10.40 -12.69 -8.12
C LEU A 75 9.86 -12.37 -9.50
N GLU A 76 9.53 -11.14 -9.70
CA GLU A 76 9.04 -10.67 -11.00
C GLU A 76 9.78 -9.42 -11.44
N GLN A 77 9.72 -9.15 -12.72
CA GLN A 77 10.24 -7.90 -13.26
C GLN A 77 9.21 -6.80 -13.08
N ALA A 78 9.50 -5.88 -12.16
CA ALA A 78 8.68 -4.69 -12.00
C ALA A 78 8.77 -3.80 -13.26
N ALA A 79 7.61 -3.30 -13.71
CA ALA A 79 7.57 -2.28 -14.73
C ALA A 79 8.24 -0.98 -14.22
N PRO A 80 8.80 -0.14 -15.08
CA PRO A 80 9.28 1.17 -14.68
C PRO A 80 8.16 2.02 -14.06
N ALA A 81 8.54 2.93 -13.15
CA ALA A 81 7.59 3.87 -12.59
C ALA A 81 6.93 4.70 -13.70
N ILE A 82 5.62 4.87 -13.59
CA ILE A 82 4.84 5.72 -14.48
C ILE A 82 5.12 7.17 -14.11
N GLU A 83 5.51 7.95 -15.10
CA GLU A 83 5.73 9.39 -14.91
C GLU A 83 4.40 10.14 -14.75
N ARG A 84 4.48 11.28 -14.09
CA ARG A 84 3.31 12.17 -13.92
C ARG A 84 2.69 12.53 -15.28
N PRO A 85 1.40 12.23 -15.50
CA PRO A 85 0.71 12.62 -16.71
C PRO A 85 0.70 14.16 -16.91
N GLU A 86 0.77 14.58 -18.15
CA GLU A 86 0.67 16.01 -18.48
C GLU A 86 -0.63 16.61 -17.96
N GLY A 87 -0.52 17.73 -17.29
CA GLY A 87 -1.66 18.42 -16.70
C GLY A 87 -2.24 17.80 -15.42
N ALA A 88 -1.70 16.68 -14.96
CA ALA A 88 -2.11 16.09 -13.67
C ALA A 88 -1.69 16.99 -12.51
N VAL A 89 -2.49 16.98 -11.45
CA VAL A 89 -2.16 17.62 -10.17
C VAL A 89 -1.48 16.57 -9.28
N SER A 90 -0.27 16.81 -8.86
CA SER A 90 0.44 15.88 -7.98
C SER A 90 0.18 16.18 -6.51
N VAL A 91 0.09 15.13 -5.70
CA VAL A 91 0.07 15.25 -4.24
C VAL A 91 1.32 15.98 -3.73
N ALA A 92 2.46 15.76 -4.37
CA ALA A 92 3.72 16.43 -4.05
C ALA A 92 3.76 17.93 -4.40
N ASP A 93 2.77 18.45 -5.12
CA ASP A 93 2.66 19.89 -5.38
C ASP A 93 2.16 20.67 -4.13
N TYR A 94 1.59 19.96 -3.17
CA TYR A 94 1.18 20.54 -1.89
C TYR A 94 2.41 20.85 -1.03
N GLN A 95 2.42 22.03 -0.43
CA GLN A 95 3.57 22.50 0.32
C GLN A 95 3.96 21.55 1.47
N GLY A 96 5.15 21.00 1.41
CA GLY A 96 5.72 20.14 2.44
C GLY A 96 5.39 18.65 2.29
N ALA A 97 4.46 18.28 1.41
CA ALA A 97 4.12 16.88 1.18
C ALA A 97 5.25 16.15 0.44
N LYS A 98 5.64 15.02 0.95
CA LYS A 98 6.65 14.14 0.34
C LYS A 98 6.48 12.71 0.85
N PRO A 99 6.78 11.72 0.01
CA PRO A 99 6.70 10.32 0.42
C PRO A 99 7.79 9.97 1.45
N ASP A 100 7.61 8.83 2.10
CA ASP A 100 8.59 8.13 2.95
C ASP A 100 9.08 8.94 4.17
N ASP A 101 8.29 9.90 4.65
CA ASP A 101 8.67 10.72 5.80
C ASP A 101 7.85 10.46 7.08
N GLY A 102 6.86 9.57 6.99
CA GLY A 102 6.00 9.19 8.12
C GLY A 102 5.02 10.30 8.56
N VAL A 103 4.80 11.31 7.73
CA VAL A 103 3.90 12.43 8.01
C VAL A 103 2.55 12.21 7.32
N ASP A 104 1.44 12.64 7.95
CA ASP A 104 0.11 12.55 7.38
C ASP A 104 -0.06 13.49 6.17
N ASP A 105 -0.19 12.89 4.99
CA ASP A 105 -0.40 13.57 3.71
C ASP A 105 -1.88 13.72 3.32
N SER A 106 -2.81 13.47 4.24
CA SER A 106 -4.25 13.55 3.95
C SER A 106 -4.67 14.89 3.37
N ASP A 107 -4.12 16.00 3.88
CA ASP A 107 -4.42 17.34 3.37
C ASP A 107 -3.89 17.55 1.96
N ALA A 108 -2.73 16.98 1.65
CA ALA A 108 -2.12 17.07 0.32
C ALA A 108 -2.98 16.35 -0.74
N LEU A 109 -3.48 15.15 -0.41
CA LEU A 109 -4.35 14.42 -1.32
C LEU A 109 -5.69 15.12 -1.52
N ILE A 110 -6.32 15.61 -0.45
CA ILE A 110 -7.57 16.36 -0.52
C ILE A 110 -7.38 17.65 -1.35
N TRP A 111 -6.29 18.36 -1.13
CA TRP A 111 -5.94 19.54 -1.93
C TRP A 111 -5.80 19.17 -3.42
N ALA A 112 -5.05 18.12 -3.74
CA ALA A 112 -4.85 17.69 -5.11
C ALA A 112 -6.18 17.32 -5.80
N MET A 113 -7.06 16.60 -5.11
CA MET A 113 -8.39 16.28 -5.61
C MET A 113 -9.23 17.55 -5.89
N ASN A 114 -9.19 18.53 -5.01
CA ASN A 114 -9.89 19.81 -5.21
C ASN A 114 -9.33 20.61 -6.40
N GLN A 115 -8.00 20.57 -6.61
CA GLN A 115 -7.38 21.22 -7.78
C GLN A 115 -7.69 20.46 -9.09
N ALA A 116 -7.86 19.14 -9.01
CA ALA A 116 -8.18 18.28 -10.13
C ALA A 116 -9.69 18.19 -10.42
N ALA A 117 -10.55 18.86 -9.64
CA ALA A 117 -12.01 18.82 -9.75
C ALA A 117 -12.56 19.37 -11.07
N ALA A 118 -11.74 20.01 -11.92
CA ALA A 118 -12.11 20.39 -13.26
C ALA A 118 -12.17 19.14 -14.18
N PRO A 119 -13.04 19.15 -15.20
CA PRO A 119 -13.19 17.98 -16.06
C PRO A 119 -11.86 17.55 -16.69
N SER A 120 -11.59 16.24 -16.62
CA SER A 120 -10.44 15.56 -17.22
C SER A 120 -9.09 15.79 -16.56
N LYS A 121 -9.03 16.26 -15.31
CA LYS A 121 -7.75 16.29 -14.60
C LYS A 121 -7.54 15.03 -13.75
N THR A 122 -6.30 14.60 -13.71
CA THR A 122 -5.84 13.46 -12.94
C THR A 122 -5.13 13.95 -11.68
N VAL A 123 -5.42 13.32 -10.55
CA VAL A 123 -4.56 13.38 -9.36
C VAL A 123 -3.46 12.34 -9.53
N TYR A 124 -2.23 12.75 -9.35
CA TYR A 124 -1.08 11.86 -9.43
C TYR A 124 -0.43 11.71 -8.05
N ILE A 125 -0.26 10.47 -7.64
CA ILE A 125 0.45 10.11 -6.42
C ILE A 125 1.81 9.55 -6.82
N PRO A 126 2.91 10.29 -6.59
CA PRO A 126 4.25 9.85 -6.97
C PRO A 126 4.69 8.54 -6.30
N ALA A 127 5.80 7.98 -6.78
CA ALA A 127 6.45 6.84 -6.14
C ALA A 127 6.83 7.14 -4.69
N GLY A 128 6.81 6.11 -3.85
CA GLY A 128 7.07 6.14 -2.42
C GLY A 128 5.84 5.83 -1.59
N THR A 129 5.99 5.84 -0.28
CA THR A 129 4.90 5.58 0.68
C THR A 129 4.27 6.90 1.10
N TRP A 130 2.97 7.03 0.87
CA TRP A 130 2.15 8.17 1.23
C TRP A 130 1.22 7.77 2.38
N GLU A 131 1.29 8.48 3.50
CA GLU A 131 0.53 8.13 4.69
C GLU A 131 -0.71 9.02 4.84
N PHE A 132 -1.86 8.39 5.08
CA PHE A 132 -3.13 9.10 5.29
C PHE A 132 -3.70 8.76 6.65
N GLY A 133 -3.69 9.74 7.55
CA GLY A 133 -4.13 9.62 8.94
C GLY A 133 -5.64 9.57 9.13
N ARG A 134 -6.43 9.64 8.06
CA ARG A 134 -7.90 9.64 8.12
C ARG A 134 -8.53 9.09 6.84
N LYS A 135 -9.83 8.85 6.90
CA LYS A 135 -10.62 8.56 5.69
C LYS A 135 -10.58 9.72 4.72
N ILE A 136 -10.43 9.39 3.46
CA ILE A 136 -10.43 10.35 2.34
C ILE A 136 -11.79 10.30 1.64
N GLY A 137 -12.54 11.37 1.77
CA GLY A 137 -13.81 11.53 1.06
C GLY A 137 -13.61 11.87 -0.41
N LEU A 138 -14.25 11.11 -1.27
CA LEU A 138 -14.29 11.39 -2.71
C LEU A 138 -15.55 12.20 -3.01
N ASP A 139 -15.37 13.50 -3.29
CA ASP A 139 -16.43 14.47 -3.48
C ASP A 139 -16.65 14.87 -4.94
N HIS A 140 -15.74 14.46 -5.83
CA HIS A 140 -15.73 14.86 -7.23
C HIS A 140 -16.00 13.66 -8.15
N SER A 141 -17.05 13.77 -8.97
CA SER A 141 -17.35 12.77 -10.00
C SER A 141 -16.36 12.86 -11.18
N GLY A 142 -16.07 11.72 -11.81
CA GLY A 142 -15.19 11.66 -12.96
C GLY A 142 -13.70 11.90 -12.65
N LEU A 143 -13.32 11.84 -11.38
CA LEU A 143 -11.94 11.99 -10.95
C LEU A 143 -11.12 10.74 -11.32
N THR A 144 -9.92 10.95 -11.81
CA THR A 144 -8.91 9.90 -11.93
C THR A 144 -7.83 10.12 -10.88
N ILE A 145 -7.53 9.09 -10.10
CA ILE A 145 -6.41 9.05 -9.17
C ILE A 145 -5.45 7.98 -9.69
N GLN A 146 -4.22 8.38 -9.99
CA GLN A 146 -3.22 7.52 -10.59
C GLN A 146 -1.94 7.52 -9.76
N GLY A 147 -1.43 6.33 -9.46
CA GLY A 147 -0.12 6.14 -8.86
C GLY A 147 1.00 6.11 -9.90
N ALA A 148 2.21 5.94 -9.42
CA ALA A 148 3.39 5.71 -10.26
C ALA A 148 3.56 4.24 -10.68
N GLY A 149 2.59 3.40 -10.36
CA GLY A 149 2.61 1.98 -10.66
C GLY A 149 2.47 1.13 -9.39
N MET A 150 1.92 -0.05 -9.54
CA MET A 150 1.59 -1.01 -8.49
C MET A 150 2.77 -1.31 -7.53
N TRP A 151 4.01 -1.24 -8.02
CA TRP A 151 5.22 -1.49 -7.22
C TRP A 151 5.91 -0.23 -6.72
N HIS A 152 5.43 0.94 -7.15
CA HIS A 152 6.11 2.21 -6.90
C HIS A 152 5.36 3.11 -5.95
N THR A 153 4.03 3.16 -6.02
CA THR A 153 3.20 3.95 -5.11
C THR A 153 2.59 3.06 -4.05
N ASN A 154 2.87 3.37 -2.79
CA ASN A 154 2.27 2.72 -1.65
C ASN A 154 1.39 3.73 -0.90
N VAL A 155 0.09 3.42 -0.80
CA VAL A 155 -0.89 4.22 -0.07
C VAL A 155 -1.19 3.52 1.25
N ARG A 156 -0.79 4.15 2.35
CA ARG A 156 -0.95 3.60 3.69
C ARG A 156 -1.92 4.45 4.51
N PHE A 157 -2.97 3.82 5.01
CA PHE A 157 -3.86 4.46 5.96
C PHE A 157 -3.42 4.15 7.39
N THR A 158 -3.05 5.19 8.14
CA THR A 158 -2.48 5.07 9.49
C THR A 158 -3.49 5.35 10.59
N SER A 159 -4.77 5.61 10.25
CA SER A 159 -5.80 5.88 11.24
C SER A 159 -6.17 4.63 12.03
N ASP A 160 -6.08 4.73 13.36
CA ASP A 160 -6.55 3.75 14.33
C ASP A 160 -7.99 4.00 14.83
N GLN A 161 -8.68 4.97 14.22
CA GLN A 161 -10.04 5.32 14.60
C GLN A 161 -11.06 4.25 14.21
N ALA A 162 -12.14 4.15 14.98
CA ALA A 162 -13.24 3.25 14.68
C ALA A 162 -13.75 3.46 13.24
N GLY A 163 -13.71 2.40 12.45
CA GLY A 163 -14.05 2.42 11.04
C GLY A 163 -12.85 2.63 10.09
N GLY A 164 -11.62 2.66 10.63
CA GLY A 164 -10.37 2.59 9.87
C GLY A 164 -10.11 3.74 8.91
N GLY A 165 -9.10 3.54 8.07
CA GLY A 165 -8.79 4.39 6.93
C GLY A 165 -9.50 3.92 5.65
N GLY A 166 -9.25 4.60 4.55
CA GLY A 166 -9.73 4.24 3.22
C GLY A 166 -10.38 5.40 2.47
N PHE A 167 -10.74 5.11 1.22
CA PHE A 167 -11.50 6.03 0.39
C PHE A 167 -13.00 5.83 0.60
N VAL A 168 -13.72 6.92 0.72
CA VAL A 168 -15.17 6.92 0.93
C VAL A 168 -15.85 7.70 -0.19
N PHE A 169 -16.68 7.03 -0.97
CA PHE A 169 -17.50 7.70 -2.00
C PHE A 169 -18.67 8.42 -1.32
N ASN A 170 -18.70 9.74 -1.46
CA ASN A 170 -19.80 10.53 -0.97
C ASN A 170 -21.04 10.37 -1.87
N ARG A 171 -22.21 10.65 -1.30
CA ARG A 171 -23.48 10.44 -2.00
C ARG A 171 -23.54 11.25 -3.30
N GLY A 172 -23.82 10.55 -4.41
CA GLY A 172 -23.95 11.16 -5.73
C GLY A 172 -22.64 11.25 -6.51
N VAL A 173 -21.51 10.83 -5.93
CA VAL A 173 -20.23 10.74 -6.64
C VAL A 173 -20.18 9.45 -7.45
N GLY A 174 -19.72 9.55 -8.69
CA GLY A 174 -19.56 8.41 -9.59
C GLY A 174 -18.51 8.65 -10.67
N GLY A 175 -18.15 7.58 -11.39
CA GLY A 175 -17.15 7.65 -12.45
C GLY A 175 -15.74 7.95 -11.97
N VAL A 176 -15.41 7.65 -10.72
CA VAL A 176 -14.04 7.75 -10.19
C VAL A 176 -13.25 6.53 -10.64
N THR A 177 -12.05 6.77 -11.15
CA THR A 177 -11.09 5.73 -11.52
C THR A 177 -9.87 5.81 -10.59
N MET A 178 -9.46 4.68 -10.06
CA MET A 178 -8.19 4.54 -9.34
C MET A 178 -7.37 3.49 -10.08
N THR A 179 -6.10 3.79 -10.35
CA THR A 179 -5.21 2.92 -11.13
C THR A 179 -3.77 3.08 -10.66
N ASP A 180 -3.00 2.01 -10.86
CA ASP A 180 -1.55 1.92 -10.62
C ASP A 180 -1.19 2.12 -9.15
#